data_7bf8e4db024e7d01b66418d9bf1d98a4
#
_entry.id   7bf8e4db024e7d01b66418d9bf1d98a4
#
_cell.length_a   1.000
_cell.length_b   1.000
_cell.length_c   1.000
_cell.angle_alpha   90.00
_cell.angle_beta   90.00
_cell.angle_gamma   90.00
#
_symmetry.space_group_name_H-M   'P 1'
#
loop_
_entity.id
_entity.type
_entity.pdbx_description
1 polymer ?
#
loop_
_entity_poly.entity_id
_entity_poly.type
_entity_poly.pdbx_seq_one_letter_code
_entity_poly.pdbx_strand_id
1 'polypeptide(L)'
;MKTKIFSFLFLIIFFTQLYAEYAGNSTLRTFSKPLIVITLLVWLFVSTNLKGRFHKRIFVGLIFGLAGDVLLLFQTEQPSFFIYGLIAFLLCHIFYIRAFTLDHKSNPNQKNPYFLWAVGAFGIFCSGLFFYLQPSLGAMQFPVLMYAIIITIMAIMAVNRYGKVNVLSFKMILYGALFFLLSDSALAVNKFAYPIPQSGALIMASYMIAQYLIVYGTIERKLVVTRTEI
;
A
#
# COMPACT_ATOMS: atom_id res chain seq x y z
N MET A 1 3.48 20.43 14.47
CA MET A 1 3.34 21.41 13.38
C MET A 1 3.54 20.75 12.00
N LYS A 2 4.65 20.05 11.74
CA LYS A 2 4.93 19.40 10.43
C LYS A 2 3.80 18.46 9.96
N THR A 3 3.33 17.55 10.81
CA THR A 3 2.25 16.60 10.46
C THR A 3 0.98 17.30 9.96
N LYS A 4 0.54 18.36 10.63
CA LYS A 4 -0.65 19.12 10.22
C LYS A 4 -0.50 19.75 8.83
N ILE A 5 0.69 20.30 8.54
CA ILE A 5 0.98 20.93 7.23
C ILE A 5 0.95 19.89 6.11
N PHE A 6 1.66 18.76 6.30
CA PHE A 6 1.69 17.70 5.28
C PHE A 6 0.34 17.02 5.09
N SER A 7 -0.44 16.81 6.17
CA SER A 7 -1.80 16.28 6.05
C SER A 7 -2.73 17.23 5.31
N PHE A 8 -2.63 18.53 5.56
CA PHE A 8 -3.41 19.53 4.83
C PHE A 8 -3.05 19.58 3.34
N LEU A 9 -1.75 19.60 3.02
CA LEU A 9 -1.28 19.53 1.63
C LEU A 9 -1.75 18.25 0.93
N PHE A 10 -1.62 17.11 1.62
CA PHE A 10 -2.11 15.83 1.11
C PHE A 10 -3.62 15.86 0.81
N LEU A 11 -4.44 16.45 1.69
CA LEU A 11 -5.88 16.58 1.48
C LEU A 11 -6.21 17.42 0.24
N ILE A 12 -5.47 18.51 -0.01
CA ILE A 12 -5.66 19.29 -1.23
C ILE A 12 -5.38 18.41 -2.46
N ILE A 13 -4.24 17.71 -2.49
CA ILE A 13 -3.87 16.85 -3.62
C ILE A 13 -4.87 15.69 -3.75
N PHE A 14 -5.33 15.12 -2.63
CA PHE A 14 -6.33 14.05 -2.59
C PHE A 14 -7.63 14.46 -3.30
N PHE A 15 -8.21 15.58 -2.93
CA PHE A 15 -9.44 16.05 -3.57
C PHE A 15 -9.23 16.50 -5.02
N THR A 16 -8.07 17.09 -5.33
CA THR A 16 -7.69 17.41 -6.71
C THR A 16 -7.63 16.16 -7.59
N GLN A 17 -7.00 15.08 -7.09
CA GLN A 17 -6.91 13.81 -7.81
C GLN A 17 -8.30 13.16 -7.98
N LEU A 18 -9.13 13.15 -6.94
CA LEU A 18 -10.49 12.60 -7.05
C LEU A 18 -11.34 13.38 -8.05
N TYR A 19 -11.23 14.71 -8.05
CA TYR A 19 -11.89 15.53 -9.05
C TYR A 19 -11.39 15.22 -10.47
N ALA A 20 -10.07 15.04 -10.65
CA ALA A 20 -9.48 14.68 -11.93
C ALA A 20 -10.01 13.33 -12.46
N GLU A 21 -10.15 12.32 -11.57
CA GLU A 21 -10.73 11.02 -11.94
C GLU A 21 -12.22 11.14 -12.28
N TYR A 22 -12.99 11.86 -11.47
CA TYR A 22 -14.42 12.05 -11.67
C TYR A 22 -14.73 12.83 -12.96
N ALA A 23 -13.99 13.92 -13.23
CA ALA A 23 -14.16 14.76 -14.40
C ALA A 23 -13.51 14.19 -15.67
N GLY A 24 -12.81 13.05 -15.59
CA GLY A 24 -12.08 12.49 -16.73
C GLY A 24 -10.95 13.38 -17.26
N ASN A 25 -10.41 14.30 -16.42
CA ASN A 25 -9.38 15.24 -16.83
C ASN A 25 -7.99 14.60 -16.81
N SER A 26 -7.54 14.14 -17.98
CA SER A 26 -6.26 13.44 -18.14
C SER A 26 -5.05 14.29 -17.74
N THR A 27 -5.04 15.58 -18.10
CA THR A 27 -3.95 16.50 -17.79
C THR A 27 -3.81 16.67 -16.27
N LEU A 28 -4.90 16.99 -15.59
CA LEU A 28 -4.88 17.15 -14.13
C LEU A 28 -4.45 15.86 -13.42
N ARG A 29 -4.95 14.69 -13.88
CA ARG A 29 -4.57 13.38 -13.36
C ARG A 29 -3.08 13.10 -13.52
N THR A 30 -2.48 13.44 -14.67
CA THR A 30 -1.06 13.23 -14.94
C THR A 30 -0.16 13.99 -13.96
N PHE A 31 -0.55 15.20 -13.56
CA PHE A 31 0.22 15.98 -12.59
C PHE A 31 -0.10 15.63 -11.14
N SER A 32 -1.38 15.47 -10.78
CA SER A 32 -1.78 15.25 -9.39
C SER A 32 -1.40 13.87 -8.86
N LYS A 33 -1.45 12.81 -9.68
CA LYS A 33 -1.15 11.44 -9.26
C LYS A 33 0.27 11.27 -8.72
N PRO A 34 1.36 11.68 -9.41
CA PRO A 34 2.70 11.59 -8.85
C PRO A 34 2.91 12.47 -7.61
N LEU A 35 2.26 13.64 -7.54
CA LEU A 35 2.38 14.56 -6.41
C LEU A 35 1.94 13.94 -5.08
N ILE A 36 1.00 12.99 -5.10
CA ILE A 36 0.56 12.26 -3.91
C ILE A 36 1.75 11.59 -3.23
N VAL A 37 2.47 10.73 -3.96
CA VAL A 37 3.58 9.96 -3.39
C VAL A 37 4.80 10.84 -3.14
N ILE A 38 5.07 11.83 -4.00
CA ILE A 38 6.14 12.81 -3.77
C ILE A 38 5.93 13.54 -2.44
N THR A 39 4.71 14.01 -2.15
CA THR A 39 4.39 14.66 -0.88
C THR A 39 4.64 13.72 0.31
N LEU A 40 4.27 12.44 0.19
CA LEU A 40 4.49 11.43 1.23
C LEU A 40 5.98 11.10 1.42
N LEU A 41 6.77 11.04 0.34
CA LEU A 41 8.22 10.86 0.39
C LEU A 41 8.90 12.02 1.13
N VAL A 42 8.54 13.26 0.78
CA VAL A 42 9.07 14.46 1.45
C VAL A 42 8.67 14.47 2.93
N TRP A 43 7.40 14.18 3.24
CA TRP A 43 6.93 14.12 4.61
C TRP A 43 7.68 13.08 5.43
N LEU A 44 7.83 11.85 4.92
CA LEU A 44 8.56 10.80 5.59
C LEU A 44 10.03 11.20 5.82
N PHE A 45 10.69 11.75 4.80
CA PHE A 45 12.08 12.21 4.89
C PHE A 45 12.26 13.30 5.96
N VAL A 46 11.47 14.38 5.88
CA VAL A 46 11.55 15.53 6.80
C VAL A 46 11.20 15.15 8.24
N SER A 47 10.33 14.15 8.43
CA SER A 47 9.89 13.74 9.77
C SER A 47 10.84 12.74 10.45
N THR A 48 11.54 11.90 9.67
CA THR A 48 12.33 10.80 10.23
C THR A 48 13.82 10.87 9.90
N ASN A 49 14.24 11.75 8.96
CA ASN A 49 15.58 11.75 8.36
C ASN A 49 16.03 10.35 7.92
N LEU A 50 15.09 9.45 7.64
CA LEU A 50 15.28 8.04 7.30
C LEU A 50 16.18 7.29 8.29
N LYS A 51 16.12 7.66 9.57
CA LYS A 51 16.90 6.99 10.62
C LYS A 51 16.41 5.55 10.79
N GLY A 52 17.32 4.60 10.58
CA GLY A 52 17.04 3.17 10.73
C GLY A 52 16.47 2.48 9.49
N ARG A 53 16.62 1.15 9.47
CA ARG A 53 16.28 0.30 8.32
C ARG A 53 14.78 0.29 7.98
N PHE A 54 13.90 0.48 8.98
CA PHE A 54 12.46 0.49 8.77
C PHE A 54 12.04 1.66 7.85
N HIS A 55 12.42 2.90 8.23
CA HIS A 55 12.08 4.10 7.46
C HIS A 55 12.66 4.07 6.04
N LYS A 56 13.91 3.60 5.89
CA LYS A 56 14.55 3.43 4.57
C LYS A 56 13.79 2.46 3.68
N ARG A 57 13.29 1.34 4.22
CA ARG A 57 12.54 0.35 3.45
C ARG A 57 11.17 0.89 3.01
N ILE A 58 10.45 1.59 3.90
CA ILE A 58 9.18 2.25 3.53
C ILE A 58 9.44 3.32 2.45
N PHE A 59 10.50 4.11 2.59
CA PHE A 59 10.86 5.13 1.61
C PHE A 59 11.16 4.52 0.23
N VAL A 60 11.93 3.45 0.16
CA VAL A 60 12.20 2.72 -1.10
C VAL A 60 10.90 2.12 -1.66
N GLY A 61 10.05 1.56 -0.81
CA GLY A 61 8.73 1.09 -1.24
C GLY A 61 7.88 2.19 -1.87
N LEU A 62 7.86 3.40 -1.27
CA LEU A 62 7.18 4.57 -1.86
C LEU A 62 7.76 4.97 -3.22
N ILE A 63 9.09 4.90 -3.41
CA ILE A 63 9.71 5.17 -4.73
C ILE A 63 9.17 4.19 -5.78
N PHE A 64 9.09 2.90 -5.46
CA PHE A 64 8.49 1.91 -6.37
C PHE A 64 6.99 2.15 -6.58
N GLY A 65 6.25 2.60 -5.54
CA GLY A 65 4.86 3.03 -5.69
C GLY A 65 4.72 4.21 -6.67
N LEU A 66 5.59 5.22 -6.53
CA LEU A 66 5.64 6.35 -7.48
C LEU A 66 5.94 5.89 -8.91
N ALA A 67 6.90 4.99 -9.08
CA ALA A 67 7.20 4.42 -10.39
C ALA A 67 5.98 3.68 -10.97
N GLY A 68 5.25 2.91 -10.15
CA GLY A 68 4.01 2.25 -10.54
C GLY A 68 2.94 3.24 -10.97
N ASP A 69 2.75 4.33 -10.20
CA ASP A 69 1.79 5.39 -10.54
C ASP A 69 2.09 6.03 -11.89
N VAL A 70 3.36 6.36 -12.14
CA VAL A 70 3.79 6.96 -13.40
C VAL A 70 3.61 5.98 -14.57
N LEU A 71 4.03 4.73 -14.41
CA LEU A 71 3.90 3.71 -15.46
C LEU A 71 2.43 3.45 -15.83
N LEU A 72 1.53 3.40 -14.84
CA LEU A 72 0.11 3.22 -15.11
C LEU A 72 -0.55 4.41 -15.83
N LEU A 73 0.03 5.60 -15.83
CA LEU A 73 -0.48 6.71 -16.64
C LEU A 73 -0.41 6.41 -18.15
N PHE A 74 0.60 5.66 -18.57
CA PHE A 74 0.86 5.34 -19.98
C PHE A 74 0.25 4.01 -20.44
N GLN A 75 -0.53 3.31 -19.59
CA GLN A 75 -1.08 1.99 -19.92
C GLN A 75 -2.09 2.01 -21.08
N THR A 76 -2.69 3.18 -21.38
CA THR A 76 -3.60 3.36 -22.53
C THR A 76 -2.83 3.52 -23.84
N GLU A 77 -1.63 4.06 -23.81
CA GLU A 77 -0.77 4.23 -24.98
C GLU A 77 -0.08 2.90 -25.37
N GLN A 78 0.40 2.18 -24.36
CA GLN A 78 1.04 0.88 -24.55
C GLN A 78 0.62 -0.08 -23.42
N PRO A 79 -0.05 -1.20 -23.72
CA PRO A 79 -0.53 -2.17 -22.72
C PRO A 79 0.57 -2.77 -21.83
N SER A 80 1.84 -2.82 -22.32
CA SER A 80 2.98 -3.28 -21.53
C SER A 80 3.27 -2.44 -20.28
N PHE A 81 2.92 -1.15 -20.29
CA PHE A 81 3.07 -0.29 -19.12
C PHE A 81 2.20 -0.73 -17.94
N PHE A 82 1.08 -1.40 -18.18
CA PHE A 82 0.32 -2.02 -17.10
C PHE A 82 1.15 -3.08 -16.36
N ILE A 83 1.84 -3.96 -17.09
CA ILE A 83 2.69 -5.00 -16.50
C ILE A 83 3.87 -4.38 -15.74
N TYR A 84 4.51 -3.37 -16.31
CA TYR A 84 5.61 -2.68 -15.64
C TYR A 84 5.15 -1.96 -14.38
N GLY A 85 3.97 -1.34 -14.40
CA GLY A 85 3.34 -0.75 -13.23
C GLY A 85 3.05 -1.79 -12.14
N LEU A 86 2.51 -2.94 -12.54
CA LEU A 86 2.25 -4.06 -11.63
C LEU A 86 3.53 -4.56 -10.96
N ILE A 87 4.62 -4.70 -11.72
CA ILE A 87 5.94 -5.10 -11.16
C ILE A 87 6.46 -4.04 -10.19
N ALA A 88 6.31 -2.76 -10.50
CA ALA A 88 6.73 -1.68 -9.61
C ALA A 88 5.95 -1.72 -8.29
N PHE A 89 4.62 -1.87 -8.32
CA PHE A 89 3.82 -2.04 -7.11
C PHE A 89 4.15 -3.34 -6.35
N LEU A 90 4.43 -4.43 -7.04
CA LEU A 90 4.93 -5.66 -6.42
C LEU A 90 6.19 -5.40 -5.58
N LEU A 91 7.16 -4.68 -6.14
CA LEU A 91 8.38 -4.27 -5.43
C LEU A 91 8.07 -3.36 -4.24
N CYS A 92 7.13 -2.42 -4.38
CA CYS A 92 6.64 -1.60 -3.27
C CYS A 92 6.18 -2.48 -2.10
N HIS A 93 5.31 -3.47 -2.36
CA HIS A 93 4.81 -4.40 -1.34
C HIS A 93 5.93 -5.24 -0.71
N ILE A 94 6.88 -5.73 -1.50
CA ILE A 94 8.04 -6.48 -0.99
C ILE A 94 8.85 -5.62 -0.01
N PHE A 95 9.08 -4.35 -0.32
CA PHE A 95 9.79 -3.44 0.59
C PHE A 95 9.00 -3.17 1.87
N TYR A 96 7.67 -3.07 1.79
CA TYR A 96 6.80 -2.95 2.97
C TYR A 96 6.83 -4.21 3.83
N ILE A 97 6.74 -5.41 3.23
CA ILE A 97 6.92 -6.69 3.93
C ILE A 97 8.26 -6.70 4.67
N ARG A 98 9.36 -6.35 3.98
CA ARG A 98 10.70 -6.29 4.59
C ARG A 98 10.79 -5.27 5.73
N ALA A 99 10.03 -4.17 5.68
CA ALA A 99 9.95 -3.22 6.79
C ALA A 99 9.19 -3.84 7.97
N PHE A 100 8.00 -4.39 7.74
CA PHE A 100 7.16 -4.98 8.79
C PHE A 100 7.82 -6.18 9.47
N THR A 101 8.63 -6.95 8.73
CA THR A 101 9.45 -8.05 9.27
C THR A 101 10.45 -7.56 10.32
N LEU A 102 10.94 -6.32 10.24
CA LEU A 102 11.83 -5.77 11.29
C LEU A 102 11.09 -5.62 12.63
N ASP A 103 9.81 -5.24 12.60
CA ASP A 103 9.00 -5.13 13.80
C ASP A 103 8.68 -6.50 14.37
N HIS A 104 8.38 -7.48 13.51
CA HIS A 104 8.20 -8.86 13.94
C HIS A 104 9.44 -9.39 14.68
N LYS A 105 10.63 -9.12 14.15
CA LYS A 105 11.91 -9.57 14.73
C LYS A 105 12.36 -8.77 15.95
N SER A 106 11.76 -7.61 16.25
CA SER A 106 12.15 -6.76 17.38
C SER A 106 11.82 -7.38 18.75
N ASN A 107 10.78 -8.23 18.80
CA ASN A 107 10.37 -8.96 19.98
C ASN A 107 9.87 -10.36 19.60
N PRO A 108 10.78 -11.36 19.41
CA PRO A 108 10.41 -12.70 18.96
C PRO A 108 9.51 -13.44 19.96
N ASN A 109 9.67 -13.17 21.26
CA ASN A 109 8.92 -13.86 22.33
C ASN A 109 7.46 -13.39 22.43
N GLN A 110 7.14 -12.22 21.88
CA GLN A 110 5.77 -11.71 21.87
C GLN A 110 4.94 -12.45 20.81
N LYS A 111 4.14 -13.39 21.27
CA LYS A 111 3.17 -14.10 20.39
C LYS A 111 2.05 -13.15 19.96
N ASN A 112 1.66 -13.23 18.70
CA ASN A 112 0.50 -12.52 18.17
C ASN A 112 -0.71 -13.48 18.08
N PRO A 113 -1.76 -13.31 18.89
CA PRO A 113 -2.91 -14.21 18.88
C PRO A 113 -3.72 -14.14 17.58
N TYR A 114 -3.59 -13.04 16.83
CA TYR A 114 -4.35 -12.82 15.59
C TYR A 114 -3.63 -13.33 14.33
N PHE A 115 -2.38 -13.83 14.46
CA PHE A 115 -1.57 -14.19 13.29
C PHE A 115 -2.21 -15.31 12.45
N LEU A 116 -2.62 -16.41 13.09
CA LEU A 116 -3.26 -17.54 12.37
C LEU A 116 -4.60 -17.15 11.77
N TRP A 117 -5.39 -16.33 12.48
CA TRP A 117 -6.64 -15.80 11.95
C TRP A 117 -6.41 -14.91 10.72
N ALA A 118 -5.37 -14.09 10.73
CA ALA A 118 -5.01 -13.26 9.59
C ALA A 118 -4.57 -14.13 8.39
N VAL A 119 -3.75 -15.15 8.62
CA VAL A 119 -3.35 -16.10 7.56
C VAL A 119 -4.57 -16.77 6.93
N GLY A 120 -5.50 -17.28 7.76
CA GLY A 120 -6.73 -17.91 7.29
C GLY A 120 -7.62 -16.94 6.52
N ALA A 121 -7.95 -15.80 7.10
CA ALA A 121 -8.86 -14.83 6.51
C ALA A 121 -8.33 -14.23 5.19
N PHE A 122 -7.06 -13.76 5.19
CA PHE A 122 -6.47 -13.21 3.98
C PHE A 122 -6.13 -14.28 2.93
N GLY A 123 -5.82 -15.51 3.35
CA GLY A 123 -5.64 -16.64 2.45
C GLY A 123 -6.93 -17.01 1.72
N ILE A 124 -8.06 -17.10 2.44
CA ILE A 124 -9.39 -17.33 1.85
C ILE A 124 -9.74 -16.17 0.89
N PHE A 125 -9.53 -14.93 1.31
CA PHE A 125 -9.79 -13.76 0.45
C PHE A 125 -8.95 -13.80 -0.84
N CYS A 126 -7.64 -14.04 -0.73
CA CYS A 126 -6.72 -14.13 -1.86
C CYS A 126 -7.15 -15.23 -2.84
N SER A 127 -7.42 -16.43 -2.32
CA SER A 127 -7.86 -17.56 -3.12
C SER A 127 -9.21 -17.29 -3.79
N GLY A 128 -10.18 -16.77 -3.05
CA GLY A 128 -11.50 -16.43 -3.58
C GLY A 128 -11.42 -15.39 -4.70
N LEU A 129 -10.65 -14.32 -4.51
CA LEU A 129 -10.45 -13.30 -5.54
C LEU A 129 -9.73 -13.88 -6.76
N PHE A 130 -8.68 -14.68 -6.55
CA PHE A 130 -7.94 -15.29 -7.66
C PHE A 130 -8.83 -16.23 -8.48
N PHE A 131 -9.57 -17.16 -7.86
CA PHE A 131 -10.48 -18.06 -8.56
C PHE A 131 -11.60 -17.31 -9.28
N TYR A 132 -12.09 -16.22 -8.71
CA TYR A 132 -13.08 -15.35 -9.37
C TYR A 132 -12.52 -14.71 -10.64
N LEU A 133 -11.26 -14.26 -10.62
CA LEU A 133 -10.62 -13.60 -11.78
C LEU A 133 -10.08 -14.60 -12.81
N GLN A 134 -9.71 -15.81 -12.40
CA GLN A 134 -8.99 -16.81 -13.18
C GLN A 134 -9.52 -17.02 -14.60
N PRO A 135 -10.86 -17.17 -14.84
CA PRO A 135 -11.37 -17.40 -16.18
C PRO A 135 -11.06 -16.28 -17.17
N SER A 136 -10.85 -15.05 -16.68
CA SER A 136 -10.62 -13.84 -17.50
C SER A 136 -9.15 -13.43 -17.62
N LEU A 137 -8.24 -14.09 -16.89
CA LEU A 137 -6.83 -13.66 -16.82
C LEU A 137 -5.99 -14.06 -18.03
N GLY A 138 -6.32 -15.16 -18.74
CA GLY A 138 -5.50 -15.64 -19.85
C GLY A 138 -4.03 -15.79 -19.47
N ALA A 139 -3.12 -15.17 -20.23
CA ALA A 139 -1.68 -15.17 -19.96
C ALA A 139 -1.28 -14.45 -18.67
N MET A 140 -2.17 -13.63 -18.10
CA MET A 140 -1.92 -12.89 -16.86
C MET A 140 -2.13 -13.70 -15.58
N GLN A 141 -2.53 -14.98 -15.66
CA GLN A 141 -2.77 -15.82 -14.48
C GLN A 141 -1.59 -15.86 -13.53
N PHE A 142 -0.38 -16.15 -14.04
CA PHE A 142 0.82 -16.23 -13.19
C PHE A 142 1.22 -14.88 -12.59
N PRO A 143 1.34 -13.76 -13.35
CA PRO A 143 1.61 -12.45 -12.79
C PRO A 143 0.61 -12.01 -11.71
N VAL A 144 -0.69 -12.19 -11.95
CA VAL A 144 -1.74 -11.79 -11.00
C VAL A 144 -1.71 -12.66 -9.75
N LEU A 145 -1.48 -13.98 -9.87
CA LEU A 145 -1.33 -14.88 -8.72
C LEU A 145 -0.16 -14.44 -7.83
N MET A 146 1.02 -14.20 -8.43
CA MET A 146 2.19 -13.75 -7.68
C MET A 146 1.95 -12.42 -6.98
N TYR A 147 1.28 -11.49 -7.65
CA TYR A 147 0.90 -10.22 -7.07
C TYR A 147 -0.07 -10.38 -5.88
N ALA A 148 -1.12 -11.18 -6.05
CA ALA A 148 -2.12 -11.44 -5.02
C ALA A 148 -1.49 -12.09 -3.77
N ILE A 149 -0.55 -13.02 -3.95
CA ILE A 149 0.20 -13.64 -2.84
C ILE A 149 1.03 -12.58 -2.10
N ILE A 150 1.77 -11.74 -2.82
CA ILE A 150 2.67 -10.75 -2.19
C ILE A 150 1.88 -9.68 -1.41
N ILE A 151 0.80 -9.14 -1.97
CA ILE A 151 -0.01 -8.14 -1.24
C ILE A 151 -0.70 -8.78 -0.01
N THR A 152 -1.12 -10.04 -0.12
CA THR A 152 -1.68 -10.81 0.99
C THR A 152 -0.64 -10.99 2.11
N ILE A 153 0.59 -11.36 1.77
CA ILE A 153 1.69 -11.45 2.74
C ILE A 153 1.95 -10.09 3.39
N MET A 154 1.88 -8.99 2.64
CA MET A 154 2.02 -7.64 3.20
C MET A 154 0.94 -7.35 4.25
N ALA A 155 -0.31 -7.68 3.99
CA ALA A 155 -1.42 -7.49 4.93
C ALA A 155 -1.24 -8.38 6.19
N ILE A 156 -0.87 -9.66 6.04
CA ILE A 156 -0.56 -10.56 7.15
C ILE A 156 0.59 -9.99 8.00
N MET A 157 1.65 -9.49 7.38
CA MET A 157 2.78 -8.90 8.08
C MET A 157 2.43 -7.59 8.79
N ALA A 158 1.46 -6.82 8.28
CA ALA A 158 0.91 -5.67 9.00
C ALA A 158 0.20 -6.09 10.29
N VAL A 159 -0.61 -7.17 10.26
CA VAL A 159 -1.23 -7.76 11.47
C VAL A 159 -0.14 -8.27 12.43
N ASN A 160 0.92 -8.87 11.91
CA ASN A 160 1.99 -9.46 12.74
C ASN A 160 2.84 -8.43 13.52
N ARG A 161 2.59 -7.15 13.34
CA ARG A 161 3.16 -6.05 14.15
C ARG A 161 2.42 -5.83 15.49
N TYR A 162 1.28 -6.51 15.71
CA TYR A 162 0.50 -6.40 16.95
C TYR A 162 1.35 -6.67 18.18
N GLY A 163 1.25 -5.78 19.19
CA GLY A 163 1.99 -5.87 20.44
C GLY A 163 3.50 -5.55 20.35
N LYS A 164 4.06 -5.34 19.16
CA LYS A 164 5.50 -5.08 18.93
C LYS A 164 5.82 -3.61 18.73
N VAL A 165 4.80 -2.84 18.41
CA VAL A 165 4.85 -1.38 18.22
C VAL A 165 3.69 -0.71 18.96
N ASN A 166 3.80 0.61 19.16
CA ASN A 166 2.70 1.39 19.74
C ASN A 166 1.41 1.25 18.94
N VAL A 167 0.28 1.33 19.63
CA VAL A 167 -1.07 1.09 19.07
C VAL A 167 -1.39 1.97 17.87
N LEU A 168 -0.99 3.24 17.89
CA LEU A 168 -1.23 4.16 16.78
C LEU A 168 -0.53 3.68 15.50
N SER A 169 0.78 3.41 15.56
CA SER A 169 1.53 2.89 14.41
C SER A 169 0.96 1.55 13.91
N PHE A 170 0.59 0.65 14.83
CA PHE A 170 -0.01 -0.62 14.47
C PHE A 170 -1.30 -0.41 13.67
N LYS A 171 -2.27 0.35 14.22
CA LYS A 171 -3.57 0.59 13.59
C LYS A 171 -3.43 1.29 12.23
N MET A 172 -2.62 2.36 12.16
CA MET A 172 -2.44 3.10 10.92
C MET A 172 -1.89 2.21 9.80
N ILE A 173 -0.83 1.46 10.06
CA ILE A 173 -0.25 0.58 9.03
C ILE A 173 -1.17 -0.60 8.70
N LEU A 174 -1.89 -1.14 9.67
CA LEU A 174 -2.87 -2.20 9.40
C LEU A 174 -4.00 -1.69 8.48
N TYR A 175 -4.63 -0.57 8.81
CA TYR A 175 -5.68 0.00 7.96
C TYR A 175 -5.12 0.41 6.59
N GLY A 176 -3.89 0.95 6.56
CA GLY A 176 -3.23 1.25 5.30
C GLY A 176 -3.05 0.01 4.42
N ALA A 177 -2.63 -1.11 4.99
CA ALA A 177 -2.51 -2.38 4.26
C ALA A 177 -3.87 -2.91 3.77
N LEU A 178 -4.94 -2.76 4.57
CA LEU A 178 -6.30 -3.15 4.17
C LEU A 178 -6.83 -2.28 3.02
N PHE A 179 -6.63 -0.96 3.09
CA PHE A 179 -7.02 -0.07 2.00
C PHE A 179 -6.21 -0.32 0.73
N PHE A 180 -4.94 -0.73 0.85
CA PHE A 180 -4.13 -1.11 -0.30
C PHE A 180 -4.67 -2.39 -0.94
N LEU A 181 -4.97 -3.40 -0.12
CA LEU A 181 -5.59 -4.65 -0.60
C LEU A 181 -6.93 -4.37 -1.31
N LEU A 182 -7.76 -3.47 -0.77
CA LEU A 182 -9.01 -3.04 -1.39
C LEU A 182 -8.77 -2.37 -2.74
N SER A 183 -7.83 -1.42 -2.81
CA SER A 183 -7.49 -0.70 -4.04
C SER A 183 -7.06 -1.64 -5.16
N ASP A 184 -6.13 -2.54 -4.86
CA ASP A 184 -5.57 -3.44 -5.85
C ASP A 184 -6.57 -4.54 -6.26
N SER A 185 -7.43 -4.96 -5.35
CA SER A 185 -8.55 -5.86 -5.66
C SER A 185 -9.55 -5.19 -6.62
N ALA A 186 -9.90 -3.93 -6.35
CA ALA A 186 -10.77 -3.15 -7.24
C ALA A 186 -10.14 -2.93 -8.61
N LEU A 187 -8.82 -2.64 -8.66
CA LEU A 187 -8.08 -2.52 -9.91
C LEU A 187 -8.11 -3.83 -10.71
N ALA A 188 -7.86 -4.98 -10.06
CA ALA A 188 -7.86 -6.27 -10.70
C ALA A 188 -9.25 -6.66 -11.23
N VAL A 189 -10.31 -6.46 -10.44
CA VAL A 189 -11.70 -6.71 -10.87
C VAL A 189 -12.05 -5.82 -12.06
N ASN A 190 -11.76 -4.51 -11.98
CA ASN A 190 -12.04 -3.56 -13.05
C ASN A 190 -11.26 -3.87 -14.34
N LYS A 191 -10.04 -4.39 -14.23
CA LYS A 191 -9.17 -4.69 -15.37
C LYS A 191 -9.53 -6.00 -16.06
N PHE A 192 -9.88 -7.04 -15.28
CA PHE A 192 -9.95 -8.41 -15.78
C PHE A 192 -11.36 -9.03 -15.75
N ALA A 193 -12.24 -8.60 -14.83
CA ALA A 193 -13.57 -9.21 -14.73
C ALA A 193 -14.66 -8.35 -15.40
N TYR A 194 -14.94 -7.19 -14.87
CA TYR A 194 -15.93 -6.26 -15.43
C TYR A 194 -15.60 -4.81 -15.07
N PRO A 195 -15.96 -3.85 -15.93
CA PRO A 195 -15.71 -2.44 -15.65
C PRO A 195 -16.61 -1.95 -14.51
N ILE A 196 -15.97 -1.39 -13.47
CA ILE A 196 -16.66 -0.79 -12.32
C ILE A 196 -16.93 0.68 -12.65
N PRO A 197 -18.18 1.17 -12.54
CA PRO A 197 -18.48 2.59 -12.70
C PRO A 197 -17.63 3.44 -11.76
N GLN A 198 -17.01 4.50 -12.27
CA GLN A 198 -16.12 5.39 -11.50
C GLN A 198 -14.97 4.68 -10.76
N SER A 199 -14.52 3.55 -11.29
CA SER A 199 -13.41 2.75 -10.71
C SER A 199 -12.16 3.59 -10.43
N GLY A 200 -11.83 4.56 -11.29
CA GLY A 200 -10.70 5.45 -11.09
C GLY A 200 -10.75 6.18 -9.74
N ALA A 201 -11.90 6.75 -9.39
CA ALA A 201 -12.09 7.44 -8.11
C ALA A 201 -12.00 6.46 -6.92
N LEU A 202 -12.63 5.28 -7.00
CA LEU A 202 -12.59 4.27 -5.94
C LEU A 202 -11.17 3.74 -5.71
N ILE A 203 -10.47 3.34 -6.78
CA ILE A 203 -9.11 2.82 -6.73
C ILE A 203 -8.17 3.88 -6.19
N MET A 204 -8.24 5.11 -6.71
CA MET A 204 -7.36 6.19 -6.27
C MET A 204 -7.64 6.62 -4.83
N ALA A 205 -8.91 6.72 -4.40
CA ALA A 205 -9.24 7.07 -3.02
C ALA A 205 -8.65 6.05 -2.04
N SER A 206 -8.91 4.76 -2.27
CA SER A 206 -8.39 3.69 -1.39
C SER A 206 -6.86 3.62 -1.42
N TYR A 207 -6.22 3.77 -2.57
CA TYR A 207 -4.77 3.82 -2.71
C TYR A 207 -4.13 5.00 -1.95
N MET A 208 -4.67 6.20 -2.12
CA MET A 208 -4.17 7.40 -1.45
C MET A 208 -4.30 7.29 0.06
N ILE A 209 -5.45 6.81 0.56
CA ILE A 209 -5.66 6.54 1.99
C ILE A 209 -4.65 5.50 2.48
N ALA A 210 -4.43 4.41 1.73
CA ALA A 210 -3.46 3.37 2.07
C ALA A 210 -2.06 3.93 2.28
N GLN A 211 -1.55 4.66 1.29
CA GLN A 211 -0.21 5.24 1.33
C GLN A 211 -0.06 6.27 2.45
N TYR A 212 -1.05 7.13 2.64
CA TYR A 212 -1.06 8.10 3.74
C TYR A 212 -0.98 7.42 5.11
N LEU A 213 -1.82 6.41 5.35
CA LEU A 213 -1.87 5.69 6.62
C LEU A 213 -0.57 4.92 6.90
N ILE A 214 0.03 4.29 5.88
CA ILE A 214 1.32 3.60 6.01
C ILE A 214 2.42 4.60 6.38
N VAL A 215 2.48 5.75 5.71
CA VAL A 215 3.48 6.78 5.99
C VAL A 215 3.26 7.39 7.38
N TYR A 216 2.04 7.74 7.73
CA TYR A 216 1.71 8.29 9.04
C TYR A 216 2.07 7.30 10.16
N GLY A 217 1.64 6.05 10.02
CA GLY A 217 1.99 4.99 10.98
C GLY A 217 3.50 4.70 11.05
N THR A 218 4.24 4.96 9.97
CA THR A 218 5.70 4.86 9.95
C THR A 218 6.36 5.99 10.72
N ILE A 219 5.88 7.23 10.59
CA ILE A 219 6.39 8.40 11.32
C ILE A 219 6.15 8.26 12.82
N GLU A 220 4.98 7.79 13.21
CA GLU A 220 4.58 7.62 14.61
C GLU A 220 5.09 6.31 15.25
N ARG A 221 5.89 5.53 14.52
CA ARG A 221 6.35 4.21 14.96
C ARG A 221 7.30 4.29 16.16
N LYS A 222 6.92 3.56 17.23
CA LYS A 222 7.75 3.31 18.42
C LYS A 222 7.70 1.82 18.73
N LEU A 223 8.87 1.21 18.97
CA LEU A 223 8.94 -0.18 19.40
C LEU A 223 8.50 -0.29 20.86
N VAL A 224 7.73 -1.35 21.16
CA VAL A 224 7.41 -1.73 22.54
C VAL A 224 8.57 -2.57 23.06
N VAL A 225 9.35 -1.99 23.96
CA VAL A 225 10.41 -2.71 24.68
C VAL A 225 9.75 -3.40 25.88
N THR A 226 9.61 -4.72 25.84
CA THR A 226 9.28 -5.49 27.06
C THR A 226 10.51 -5.38 27.98
N ARG A 227 10.38 -4.71 29.13
CA ARG A 227 11.35 -4.87 30.22
C ARG A 227 11.30 -6.36 30.59
N THR A 228 12.32 -7.10 30.23
CA THR A 228 12.65 -8.35 30.93
C THR A 228 12.98 -7.91 32.35
N GLU A 229 12.12 -8.24 33.28
CA GLU A 229 12.43 -8.16 34.70
C GLU A 229 13.66 -9.05 34.92
N ILE A 230 14.73 -8.39 35.41
CA ILE A 230 15.97 -9.02 35.87
C ILE A 230 15.69 -9.63 37.24
#